data_c72ff8a7e34597987c9e17ff2016cd9f
#
_entry.id   c72ff8a7e34597987c9e17ff2016cd9f
#
_cell.length_a   1.000
_cell.length_b   1.000
_cell.length_c   1.000
_cell.angle_alpha   90.00
_cell.angle_beta   90.00
_cell.angle_gamma   90.00
#
_symmetry.space_group_name_H-M   'P 1'
#
loop_
_entity.id
_entity.type
_entity.pdbx_description
1 polymer ?
#
loop_
_entity_poly.entity_id
_entity_poly.type
_entity_poly.pdbx_seq_one_letter_code
_entity_poly.pdbx_strand_id
1 'polypeptide(L)'
;MKKLSKKQIKHLRQLSEIAYEKELSFYLDNLRNRFDEWKSGNIDVWALSDIIHEFHDGKSRDLYKFYVSGDDYALHVAHAVKNNFVMFDEIEESCREHVQHLLNNFFLDTPKE
;
A
#
# COMPACT_ATOMS: atom_id res chain seq x y z
N MET A 1 -25.08 -3.14 -1.10
CA MET A 1 -24.10 -4.10 -0.60
C MET A 1 -24.26 -4.32 0.88
N LYS A 2 -24.07 -5.52 1.32
CA LYS A 2 -24.24 -5.82 2.74
C LYS A 2 -23.24 -5.10 3.60
N LYS A 3 -23.69 -4.70 4.76
CA LYS A 3 -22.81 -4.11 5.74
C LYS A 3 -21.88 -5.19 6.31
N LEU A 4 -20.63 -4.86 6.49
CA LEU A 4 -19.67 -5.80 7.04
C LEU A 4 -19.89 -5.98 8.54
N SER A 5 -19.71 -7.21 9.01
CA SER A 5 -19.81 -7.50 10.44
C SER A 5 -18.54 -7.01 11.13
N LYS A 6 -18.59 -6.94 12.46
CA LYS A 6 -17.42 -6.56 13.24
C LYS A 6 -16.26 -7.52 13.02
N LYS A 7 -16.57 -8.81 12.89
CA LYS A 7 -15.53 -9.80 12.65
C LYS A 7 -14.89 -9.61 11.30
N GLN A 8 -15.68 -9.29 10.28
CA GLN A 8 -15.16 -9.03 8.96
C GLN A 8 -14.29 -7.79 8.95
N ILE A 9 -14.74 -6.73 9.63
CA ILE A 9 -13.97 -5.50 9.72
C ILE A 9 -12.62 -5.75 10.41
N LYS A 10 -12.63 -6.55 11.49
CA LYS A 10 -11.39 -6.86 12.20
C LYS A 10 -10.41 -7.59 11.27
N HIS A 11 -10.91 -8.55 10.50
CA HIS A 11 -10.07 -9.28 9.58
C HIS A 11 -9.45 -8.35 8.53
N LEU A 12 -10.27 -7.48 7.94
CA LEU A 12 -9.80 -6.56 6.92
C LEU A 12 -8.82 -5.55 7.50
N ARG A 13 -9.05 -5.13 8.74
CA ARG A 13 -8.10 -4.23 9.40
C ARG A 13 -6.74 -4.89 9.57
N GLN A 14 -6.73 -6.16 9.97
CA GLN A 14 -5.46 -6.88 10.12
C GLN A 14 -4.73 -7.00 8.78
N LEU A 15 -5.47 -7.28 7.71
CA LEU A 15 -4.86 -7.34 6.39
C LEU A 15 -4.37 -5.97 5.94
N SER A 16 -5.10 -4.92 6.30
CA SER A 16 -4.69 -3.55 5.98
C SER A 16 -3.35 -3.22 6.65
N GLU A 17 -3.17 -3.65 7.89
CA GLU A 17 -1.93 -3.40 8.60
C GLU A 17 -0.77 -4.15 7.96
N ILE A 18 -1.01 -5.38 7.56
CA ILE A 18 0.01 -6.15 6.85
C ILE A 18 0.34 -5.50 5.52
N ALA A 19 -0.68 -5.04 4.81
CA ALA A 19 -0.48 -4.40 3.52
C ALA A 19 0.36 -3.12 3.65
N TYR A 20 0.07 -2.32 4.68
CA TYR A 20 0.82 -1.10 4.92
C TYR A 20 2.29 -1.43 5.16
N GLU A 21 2.55 -2.41 6.01
CA GLU A 21 3.92 -2.79 6.30
C GLU A 21 4.65 -3.23 5.04
N LYS A 22 4.01 -4.06 4.22
CA LYS A 22 4.65 -4.55 3.00
C LYS A 22 4.89 -3.44 2.00
N GLU A 23 3.93 -2.56 1.84
CA GLU A 23 4.08 -1.49 0.87
C GLU A 23 5.15 -0.50 1.32
N LEU A 24 5.15 -0.13 2.59
CA LEU A 24 6.17 0.77 3.11
C LEU A 24 7.55 0.13 2.98
N SER A 25 7.65 -1.17 3.28
CA SER A 25 8.93 -1.88 3.16
C SER A 25 9.45 -1.84 1.73
N PHE A 26 8.55 -1.97 0.76
CA PHE A 26 8.94 -1.89 -0.65
C PHE A 26 9.61 -0.55 -0.96
N TYR A 27 9.03 0.55 -0.49
CA TYR A 27 9.58 1.87 -0.78
C TYR A 27 10.84 2.15 0.05
N LEU A 28 10.93 1.58 1.25
CA LEU A 28 12.15 1.71 2.04
C LEU A 28 13.30 0.93 1.41
N ASP A 29 13.02 -0.21 0.80
CA ASP A 29 14.06 -0.93 0.07
C ASP A 29 14.57 -0.12 -1.11
N ASN A 30 13.66 0.56 -1.80
CA ASN A 30 14.09 1.44 -2.89
C ASN A 30 14.96 2.57 -2.36
N LEU A 31 14.60 3.13 -1.21
CA LEU A 31 15.41 4.18 -0.60
C LEU A 31 16.77 3.66 -0.19
N ARG A 32 16.82 2.43 0.33
CA ARG A 32 18.10 1.82 0.68
C ARG A 32 19.03 1.73 -0.53
N ASN A 33 18.47 1.38 -1.68
CA ASN A 33 19.27 1.31 -2.88
C ASN A 33 19.89 2.66 -3.24
N ARG A 34 19.19 3.76 -2.96
CA ARG A 34 19.72 5.09 -3.19
C ARG A 34 20.89 5.38 -2.25
N PHE A 35 20.80 4.91 -1.00
CA PHE A 35 21.93 5.01 -0.08
C PHE A 35 23.15 4.26 -0.62
N ASP A 36 22.93 3.09 -1.22
CA ASP A 36 24.02 2.33 -1.80
C ASP A 36 24.66 3.09 -2.96
N GLU A 37 23.84 3.78 -3.78
CA GLU A 37 24.37 4.58 -4.87
C GLU A 37 25.22 5.73 -4.37
N TRP A 38 24.83 6.32 -3.25
CA TRP A 38 25.65 7.36 -2.64
C TRP A 38 26.96 6.79 -2.12
N LYS A 39 26.92 5.67 -1.45
CA LYS A 39 28.15 5.05 -0.92
C LYS A 39 29.12 4.69 -2.03
N SER A 40 28.62 4.28 -3.18
CA SER A 40 29.48 3.91 -4.30
C SER A 40 29.90 5.11 -5.14
N GLY A 41 29.42 6.29 -4.82
CA GLY A 41 29.82 7.50 -5.55
C GLY A 41 28.98 7.79 -6.78
N ASN A 42 27.92 7.04 -7.03
CA ASN A 42 27.08 7.27 -8.19
C ASN A 42 26.20 8.51 -8.04
N ILE A 43 25.86 8.88 -6.82
CA ILE A 43 25.17 10.14 -6.56
C ILE A 43 25.88 10.84 -5.40
N ASP A 44 25.76 12.16 -5.36
CA ASP A 44 26.41 12.90 -4.29
C ASP A 44 25.50 13.07 -3.09
N VAL A 45 26.03 13.67 -2.03
CA VAL A 45 25.30 13.78 -0.76
C VAL A 45 24.07 14.66 -0.91
N TRP A 46 24.13 15.65 -1.78
CA TRP A 46 23.01 16.57 -1.97
C TRP A 46 21.86 15.89 -2.69
N ALA A 47 22.17 15.06 -3.68
CA ALA A 47 21.16 14.28 -4.36
C ALA A 47 20.48 13.31 -3.40
N LEU A 48 21.26 12.64 -2.55
CA LEU A 48 20.68 11.73 -1.59
C LEU A 48 19.79 12.47 -0.59
N SER A 49 20.22 13.63 -0.13
CA SER A 49 19.42 14.42 0.80
C SER A 49 18.07 14.79 0.18
N ASP A 50 18.08 15.18 -1.10
CA ASP A 50 16.83 15.49 -1.79
C ASP A 50 15.93 14.26 -1.91
N ILE A 51 16.52 13.11 -2.19
CA ILE A 51 15.75 11.86 -2.30
C ILE A 51 15.08 11.52 -0.96
N ILE A 52 15.79 11.72 0.14
CA ILE A 52 15.23 11.46 1.46
C ILE A 52 14.04 12.38 1.73
N HIS A 53 14.17 13.66 1.40
CA HIS A 53 13.08 14.61 1.57
C HIS A 53 11.90 14.26 0.71
N GLU A 54 12.14 13.87 -0.55
CA GLU A 54 11.07 13.48 -1.46
C GLU A 54 10.34 12.25 -0.94
N PHE A 55 11.07 11.29 -0.39
CA PHE A 55 10.43 10.10 0.17
C PHE A 55 9.56 10.48 1.36
N HIS A 56 10.09 11.27 2.28
CA HIS A 56 9.36 11.64 3.49
C HIS A 56 8.10 12.44 3.16
N ASP A 57 8.22 13.44 2.30
CA ASP A 57 7.09 14.32 2.00
C ASP A 57 6.14 13.73 0.98
N GLY A 58 6.59 12.76 0.21
CA GLY A 58 5.78 12.13 -0.83
C GLY A 58 5.27 10.78 -0.42
N LYS A 59 5.99 9.73 -0.79
CA LYS A 59 5.47 8.37 -0.64
C LYS A 59 5.19 7.98 0.80
N SER A 60 6.08 8.33 1.72
CA SER A 60 5.88 7.98 3.13
C SER A 60 4.61 8.63 3.67
N ARG A 61 4.42 9.91 3.36
CA ARG A 61 3.24 10.64 3.82
C ARG A 61 1.98 10.12 3.14
N ASP A 62 2.05 9.83 1.83
CA ASP A 62 0.90 9.32 1.10
C ASP A 62 0.40 8.01 1.68
N LEU A 63 1.32 7.10 2.01
CA LEU A 63 0.96 5.83 2.61
C LEU A 63 0.35 6.01 3.98
N TYR A 64 0.91 6.90 4.77
CA TYR A 64 0.37 7.19 6.09
C TYR A 64 -1.08 7.69 5.97
N LYS A 65 -1.30 8.63 5.07
CA LYS A 65 -2.65 9.18 4.90
C LYS A 65 -3.62 8.12 4.42
N PHE A 66 -3.18 7.27 3.51
CA PHE A 66 -4.06 6.25 2.96
C PHE A 66 -4.43 5.19 4.00
N TYR A 67 -3.43 4.66 4.73
CA TYR A 67 -3.64 3.52 5.60
C TYR A 67 -4.04 3.91 7.02
N VAL A 68 -3.61 5.05 7.50
CA VAL A 68 -3.79 5.40 8.91
C VAL A 68 -4.91 6.42 9.11
N SER A 69 -5.04 7.40 8.22
CA SER A 69 -6.04 8.43 8.39
C SER A 69 -7.44 7.98 8.03
N GLY A 70 -7.56 6.92 7.24
CA GLY A 70 -8.87 6.40 6.87
C GLY A 70 -9.16 5.11 7.60
N ASP A 71 -10.43 4.73 7.61
CA ASP A 71 -10.84 3.49 8.25
C ASP A 71 -11.59 2.57 7.29
N ASP A 72 -11.46 2.78 5.99
CA ASP A 72 -12.07 1.90 5.01
C ASP A 72 -11.10 0.76 4.71
N TYR A 73 -11.05 -0.19 5.63
CA TYR A 73 -10.09 -1.29 5.53
C TYR A 73 -10.31 -2.16 4.29
N ALA A 74 -11.56 -2.29 3.85
CA ALA A 74 -11.81 -3.05 2.63
C ALA A 74 -11.15 -2.38 1.43
N LEU A 75 -11.19 -1.06 1.38
CA LEU A 75 -10.55 -0.32 0.30
C LEU A 75 -9.03 -0.47 0.37
N HIS A 76 -8.46 -0.44 1.59
CA HIS A 76 -7.03 -0.65 1.76
C HIS A 76 -6.62 -2.03 1.24
N VAL A 77 -7.43 -3.05 1.56
CA VAL A 77 -7.13 -4.41 1.12
C VAL A 77 -7.29 -4.53 -0.40
N ALA A 78 -8.31 -3.90 -0.98
CA ALA A 78 -8.48 -3.92 -2.43
C ALA A 78 -7.27 -3.29 -3.13
N HIS A 79 -6.82 -2.15 -2.62
CA HIS A 79 -5.62 -1.50 -3.15
C HIS A 79 -4.41 -2.43 -3.06
N ALA A 80 -4.26 -3.11 -1.93
CA ALA A 80 -3.12 -4.00 -1.72
C ALA A 80 -3.17 -5.20 -2.66
N VAL A 81 -4.36 -5.73 -2.91
CA VAL A 81 -4.50 -6.84 -3.85
C VAL A 81 -4.14 -6.38 -5.25
N LYS A 82 -4.63 -5.21 -5.65
CA LYS A 82 -4.32 -4.67 -6.97
C LYS A 82 -2.82 -4.51 -7.16
N ASN A 83 -2.11 -4.16 -6.13
CA ASN A 83 -0.67 -3.90 -6.21
C ASN A 83 0.18 -5.05 -5.71
N ASN A 84 -0.43 -6.20 -5.47
CA ASN A 84 0.27 -7.45 -5.13
C ASN A 84 0.97 -7.44 -3.77
N PHE A 85 0.50 -6.62 -2.84
CA PHE A 85 1.01 -6.67 -1.47
C PHE A 85 0.23 -7.67 -0.62
N VAL A 86 -0.98 -8.00 -1.05
CA VAL A 86 -1.80 -9.02 -0.41
C VAL A 86 -2.40 -9.86 -1.53
N MET A 87 -2.45 -11.17 -1.35
CA MET A 87 -3.06 -12.04 -2.34
C MET A 87 -4.54 -12.16 -2.06
N PHE A 88 -5.33 -12.26 -3.12
CA PHE A 88 -6.78 -12.34 -2.94
C PHE A 88 -7.19 -13.52 -2.06
N ASP A 89 -6.47 -14.64 -2.16
CA ASP A 89 -6.82 -15.82 -1.38
C ASP A 89 -6.45 -15.70 0.10
N GLU A 90 -5.74 -14.65 0.48
CA GLU A 90 -5.51 -14.37 1.91
C GLU A 90 -6.74 -13.75 2.56
N ILE A 91 -7.69 -13.28 1.76
CA ILE A 91 -8.89 -12.67 2.27
C ILE A 91 -9.88 -13.75 2.68
N GLU A 92 -10.42 -13.63 3.88
CA GLU A 92 -11.45 -14.55 4.33
C GLU A 92 -12.58 -14.59 3.33
N GLU A 93 -13.11 -15.79 3.06
CA GLU A 93 -14.10 -15.96 2.00
C GLU A 93 -15.28 -15.02 2.15
N SER A 94 -15.72 -14.81 3.39
CA SER A 94 -16.89 -13.96 3.64
C SER A 94 -16.66 -12.51 3.26
N CYS A 95 -15.40 -12.09 3.06
CA CYS A 95 -15.09 -10.70 2.72
C CYS A 95 -14.77 -10.54 1.24
N ARG A 96 -14.64 -11.63 0.51
CA ARG A 96 -14.13 -11.55 -0.87
C ARG A 96 -15.06 -10.83 -1.82
N GLU A 97 -16.37 -11.02 -1.65
CA GLU A 97 -17.32 -10.36 -2.53
C GLU A 97 -17.22 -8.84 -2.39
N HIS A 98 -17.10 -8.37 -1.16
CA HIS A 98 -17.00 -6.94 -0.90
C HIS A 98 -15.73 -6.36 -1.51
N VAL A 99 -14.59 -7.05 -1.31
CA VAL A 99 -13.34 -6.59 -1.86
C VAL A 99 -13.37 -6.63 -3.38
N GLN A 100 -13.94 -7.69 -3.95
CA GLN A 100 -14.03 -7.81 -5.41
C GLN A 100 -14.85 -6.68 -6.00
N HIS A 101 -15.93 -6.29 -5.30
CA HIS A 101 -16.75 -5.16 -5.75
C HIS A 101 -15.91 -3.88 -5.81
N LEU A 102 -15.08 -3.66 -4.79
CA LEU A 102 -14.23 -2.48 -4.78
C LEU A 102 -13.18 -2.54 -5.88
N LEU A 103 -12.61 -3.73 -6.09
CA LEU A 103 -11.66 -3.88 -7.19
C LEU A 103 -12.29 -3.54 -8.52
N ASN A 104 -13.53 -3.97 -8.73
CA ASN A 104 -14.21 -3.73 -10.01
C ASN A 104 -14.56 -2.28 -10.23
N ASN A 105 -14.83 -1.54 -9.15
CA ASN A 105 -15.38 -0.19 -9.27
C ASN A 105 -14.37 0.91 -9.02
N PHE A 106 -13.31 0.65 -8.29
CA PHE A 106 -12.35 1.68 -7.94
C PHE A 106 -10.93 1.38 -8.43
N PHE A 107 -10.64 0.12 -8.71
CA PHE A 107 -9.29 -0.27 -9.12
C PHE A 107 -9.31 -1.04 -10.43
N LEU A 108 -10.42 -0.94 -11.19
CA LEU A 108 -10.47 -1.54 -12.49
C LEU A 108 -9.36 -0.98 -13.34
N ASP A 109 -8.65 -1.81 -14.03
CA ASP A 109 -7.55 -1.35 -14.85
C ASP A 109 -8.07 -0.50 -15.94
N THR A 110 -7.57 0.70 -16.02
CA THR A 110 -7.91 1.52 -17.14
C THR A 110 -7.12 1.03 -18.31
N PRO A 111 -7.63 1.20 -19.48
CA PRO A 111 -6.88 0.87 -20.66
C PRO A 111 -5.63 1.68 -20.64
N LYS A 112 -4.56 0.98 -20.83
CA LYS A 112 -3.39 1.71 -20.86
C LYS A 112 -3.32 2.23 -22.14
N GLU A 113 -3.29 3.24 -22.29
CA GLU A 113 -3.25 3.69 -23.47
C GLU A 113 -2.15 3.44 -24.10
#